data_698b4e6da543be1535bc5ff9960e5a79
#
_entry.id   698b4e6da543be1535bc5ff9960e5a79
#
_cell.length_a   1.000
_cell.length_b   1.000
_cell.length_c   1.000
_cell.angle_alpha   90.00
_cell.angle_beta   90.00
_cell.angle_gamma   90.00
#
_symmetry.space_group_name_H-M   'P 1'
#
loop_
_entity.id
_entity.type
_entity.pdbx_description
1 polymer ?
#
loop_
_entity_poly.entity_id
_entity_poly.type
_entity_poly.pdbx_seq_one_letter_code
_entity_poly.pdbx_strand_id
1 'polypeptide(L)'
;MNKFIVLTVSLAALAVTGASWAGGHGGNPAVKARKAHMQLYAYNLGKLGGMAKGEVEYNAEAAETAANNLATLTTVSQAGYWAPGTSNAELGEETRALPGLWGADSTAMQIGGEMGEAITQLASVAGDGQEALGAALGGVGKACGACHKAYRQPAN
;
A
#
# COMPACT_ATOMS: atom_id res chain seq x y z
N MET A 1 -10.02 -82.71 -9.65
CA MET A 1 -10.75 -81.80 -8.75
C MET A 1 -9.90 -80.54 -8.61
N ASN A 2 -10.11 -79.55 -9.45
CA ASN A 2 -9.35 -78.30 -9.50
C ASN A 2 -10.14 -77.20 -8.75
N LYS A 3 -9.57 -76.69 -7.67
CA LYS A 3 -10.14 -75.55 -6.94
C LYS A 3 -9.52 -74.26 -7.50
N PHE A 4 -10.32 -73.47 -8.23
CA PHE A 4 -9.96 -72.13 -8.64
C PHE A 4 -10.17 -71.16 -7.48
N ILE A 5 -9.09 -70.56 -7.02
CA ILE A 5 -9.11 -69.51 -6.05
C ILE A 5 -9.27 -68.19 -6.88
N VAL A 6 -10.41 -67.52 -6.74
CA VAL A 6 -10.65 -66.24 -7.32
C VAL A 6 -10.13 -65.19 -6.32
N LEU A 7 -9.06 -64.53 -6.71
CA LEU A 7 -8.49 -63.44 -5.95
C LEU A 7 -9.21 -62.10 -6.36
N THR A 8 -10.09 -61.61 -5.53
CA THR A 8 -10.72 -60.32 -5.72
C THR A 8 -9.77 -59.22 -5.27
N VAL A 9 -9.21 -58.46 -6.22
CA VAL A 9 -8.42 -57.26 -5.99
C VAL A 9 -9.39 -56.10 -5.73
N SER A 10 -9.52 -55.67 -4.50
CA SER A 10 -10.29 -54.50 -4.12
C SER A 10 -9.44 -53.25 -4.39
N LEU A 11 -9.85 -52.48 -5.44
CA LEU A 11 -9.24 -51.19 -5.77
C LEU A 11 -9.77 -50.13 -4.78
N ALA A 12 -8.99 -49.78 -3.79
CA ALA A 12 -9.30 -48.67 -2.88
C ALA A 12 -9.00 -47.35 -3.59
N ALA A 13 -10.06 -46.66 -4.05
CA ALA A 13 -9.95 -45.31 -4.56
C ALA A 13 -9.65 -44.34 -3.43
N LEU A 14 -8.41 -43.87 -3.35
CA LEU A 14 -8.00 -42.73 -2.49
C LEU A 14 -8.62 -41.45 -3.09
N ALA A 15 -9.73 -41.02 -2.51
CA ALA A 15 -10.27 -39.69 -2.73
C ALA A 15 -9.31 -38.67 -2.10
N VAL A 16 -8.45 -38.05 -2.89
CA VAL A 16 -7.68 -36.88 -2.50
C VAL A 16 -8.68 -35.72 -2.38
N THR A 17 -9.20 -35.50 -1.18
CA THR A 17 -9.94 -34.27 -0.85
C THR A 17 -8.92 -33.13 -0.86
N GLY A 18 -8.88 -32.39 -1.97
CA GLY A 18 -8.15 -31.13 -2.05
C GLY A 18 -8.68 -30.19 -0.98
N ALA A 19 -7.91 -30.03 0.09
CA ALA A 19 -8.15 -28.98 1.06
C ALA A 19 -7.99 -27.65 0.33
N SER A 20 -9.10 -27.07 -0.11
CA SER A 20 -9.15 -25.67 -0.53
C SER A 20 -8.75 -24.86 0.71
N TRP A 21 -7.54 -24.33 0.69
CA TRP A 21 -7.12 -23.30 1.62
C TRP A 21 -7.93 -22.02 1.28
N ALA A 22 -9.20 -22.02 1.66
CA ALA A 22 -10.00 -20.83 1.79
C ALA A 22 -9.48 -20.09 3.03
N GLY A 23 -8.32 -19.47 2.90
CA GLY A 23 -7.78 -18.51 3.86
C GLY A 23 -8.60 -17.23 3.84
N GLY A 24 -9.87 -17.33 4.18
CA GLY A 24 -10.77 -16.22 4.29
C GLY A 24 -10.70 -15.57 5.66
N HIS A 25 -9.67 -14.81 5.94
CA HIS A 25 -9.74 -13.81 6.99
C HIS A 25 -9.76 -12.43 6.36
N GLY A 26 -10.99 -12.01 6.00
CA GLY A 26 -11.42 -10.62 5.95
C GLY A 26 -10.71 -9.72 4.96
N GLY A 27 -11.35 -9.43 3.84
CA GLY A 27 -11.09 -8.30 2.98
C GLY A 27 -10.19 -8.55 1.77
N ASN A 28 -10.38 -7.69 0.77
CA ASN A 28 -9.68 -7.76 -0.52
C ASN A 28 -8.17 -7.60 -0.37
N PRO A 29 -7.33 -8.52 -0.90
CA PRO A 29 -5.88 -8.48 -0.72
C PRO A 29 -5.22 -7.23 -1.34
N ALA A 30 -5.73 -6.71 -2.47
CA ALA A 30 -5.22 -5.48 -3.06
C ALA A 30 -5.49 -4.27 -2.16
N VAL A 31 -6.68 -4.21 -1.53
CA VAL A 31 -7.01 -3.16 -0.54
C VAL A 31 -6.11 -3.24 0.67
N LYS A 32 -5.85 -4.44 1.18
CA LYS A 32 -4.92 -4.63 2.31
C LYS A 32 -3.51 -4.16 1.96
N ALA A 33 -3.00 -4.56 0.79
CA ALA A 33 -1.67 -4.19 0.33
C ALA A 33 -1.51 -2.67 0.20
N ARG A 34 -2.47 -1.98 -0.48
CA ARG A 34 -2.41 -0.51 -0.59
C ARG A 34 -2.54 0.21 0.75
N LYS A 35 -3.39 -0.29 1.68
CA LYS A 35 -3.49 0.27 3.03
C LYS A 35 -2.19 0.12 3.81
N ALA A 36 -1.57 -1.06 3.77
CA ALA A 36 -0.28 -1.30 4.41
C ALA A 36 0.81 -0.37 3.85
N HIS A 37 0.85 -0.21 2.52
CA HIS A 37 1.79 0.70 1.87
C HIS A 37 1.57 2.16 2.30
N MET A 38 0.32 2.63 2.37
CA MET A 38 -0.03 3.97 2.86
C MET A 38 0.31 4.15 4.35
N GLN A 39 0.23 3.10 5.16
CA GLN A 39 0.66 3.15 6.57
C GLN A 39 2.18 3.33 6.71
N LEU A 40 2.97 2.71 5.82
CA LEU A 40 4.42 2.91 5.80
C LEU A 40 4.80 4.34 5.42
N TYR A 41 4.10 4.95 4.44
CA TYR A 41 4.25 6.38 4.16
C TYR A 41 3.90 7.22 5.39
N ALA A 42 2.73 6.99 6.01
CA ALA A 42 2.28 7.76 7.15
C ALA A 42 3.25 7.67 8.35
N TYR A 43 3.82 6.50 8.60
CA TYR A 43 4.79 6.29 9.67
C TYR A 43 6.06 7.15 9.47
N ASN A 44 6.66 7.09 8.28
CA ASN A 44 7.88 7.86 8.01
C ASN A 44 7.60 9.37 7.95
N LEU A 45 6.48 9.78 7.34
CA LEU A 45 6.05 11.19 7.31
C LEU A 45 5.74 11.72 8.71
N GLY A 46 5.19 10.90 9.60
CA GLY A 46 4.95 11.29 10.98
C GLY A 46 6.24 11.63 11.74
N LYS A 47 7.30 10.83 11.55
CA LYS A 47 8.63 11.12 12.10
C LYS A 47 9.21 12.43 11.59
N LEU A 48 9.19 12.62 10.27
CA LEU A 48 9.70 13.81 9.62
C LEU A 48 8.88 15.05 10.03
N GLY A 49 7.55 14.92 10.08
CA GLY A 49 6.65 15.98 10.47
C GLY A 49 6.84 16.43 11.92
N GLY A 50 7.05 15.49 12.84
CA GLY A 50 7.36 15.80 14.25
C GLY A 50 8.63 16.61 14.39
N MET A 51 9.71 16.24 13.68
CA MET A 51 10.97 17.00 13.67
C MET A 51 10.80 18.36 12.98
N ALA A 52 10.12 18.43 11.85
CA ALA A 52 9.92 19.68 11.12
C ALA A 52 9.13 20.72 11.92
N LYS A 53 8.18 20.28 12.76
CA LYS A 53 7.38 21.16 13.64
C LYS A 53 8.05 21.46 14.97
N GLY A 54 9.17 20.82 15.29
CA GLY A 54 9.81 20.93 16.60
C GLY A 54 9.06 20.22 17.74
N GLU A 55 8.15 19.31 17.42
CA GLU A 55 7.45 18.44 18.40
C GLU A 55 8.40 17.39 18.99
N VAL A 56 9.42 17.03 18.23
CA VAL A 56 10.57 16.22 18.64
C VAL A 56 11.85 16.91 18.16
N GLU A 57 12.96 16.67 18.86
CA GLU A 57 14.27 17.21 18.48
C GLU A 57 14.68 16.74 17.08
N TYR A 58 15.19 17.65 16.26
CA TYR A 58 15.70 17.32 14.95
C TYR A 58 16.97 16.47 15.06
N ASN A 59 16.98 15.36 14.32
CA ASN A 59 18.14 14.48 14.18
C ASN A 59 18.35 14.17 12.69
N ALA A 60 19.47 14.57 12.15
CA ALA A 60 19.78 14.46 10.72
C ALA A 60 19.74 13.00 10.24
N GLU A 61 20.39 12.08 10.96
CA GLU A 61 20.44 10.66 10.58
C GLU A 61 19.04 10.01 10.59
N ALA A 62 18.22 10.34 11.58
CA ALA A 62 16.84 9.86 11.67
C ALA A 62 15.97 10.45 10.55
N ALA A 63 16.18 11.71 10.18
CA ALA A 63 15.48 12.38 9.10
C ALA A 63 15.86 11.77 7.74
N GLU A 64 17.16 11.63 7.46
CA GLU A 64 17.66 10.96 6.26
C GLU A 64 17.11 9.53 6.14
N THR A 65 17.16 8.76 7.22
CA THR A 65 16.65 7.38 7.24
C THR A 65 15.15 7.35 6.88
N ALA A 66 14.34 8.21 7.49
CA ALA A 66 12.91 8.24 7.23
C ALA A 66 12.60 8.72 5.79
N ALA A 67 13.32 9.70 5.28
CA ALA A 67 13.17 10.18 3.91
C ALA A 67 13.62 9.15 2.86
N ASN A 68 14.71 8.44 3.09
CA ASN A 68 15.18 7.34 2.24
C ASN A 68 14.21 6.15 2.25
N ASN A 69 13.57 5.86 3.37
CA ASN A 69 12.48 4.88 3.43
C ASN A 69 11.32 5.28 2.52
N LEU A 70 10.91 6.57 2.54
CA LEU A 70 9.86 7.07 1.63
C LEU A 70 10.30 6.92 0.17
N ALA A 71 11.53 7.28 -0.17
CA ALA A 71 12.07 7.13 -1.52
C ALA A 71 12.07 5.65 -1.96
N THR A 72 12.47 4.74 -1.09
CA THR A 72 12.41 3.29 -1.36
C THR A 72 10.97 2.83 -1.60
N LEU A 73 10.01 3.29 -0.81
CA LEU A 73 8.59 2.95 -1.00
C LEU A 73 8.05 3.40 -2.36
N THR A 74 8.56 4.48 -2.97
CA THR A 74 8.15 4.89 -4.32
C THR A 74 8.62 3.93 -5.40
N THR A 75 9.67 3.14 -5.17
CA THR A 75 10.19 2.16 -6.13
C THR A 75 9.45 0.82 -6.11
N VAL A 76 8.66 0.57 -5.07
CA VAL A 76 7.86 -0.66 -4.97
C VAL A 76 6.73 -0.63 -5.99
N SER A 77 6.66 -1.65 -6.86
CA SER A 77 5.56 -1.75 -7.83
C SER A 77 4.21 -1.88 -7.12
N GLN A 78 3.32 -0.95 -7.39
CA GLN A 78 1.96 -0.93 -6.85
C GLN A 78 0.91 -1.43 -7.86
N ALA A 79 1.32 -2.04 -8.97
CA ALA A 79 0.44 -2.43 -10.06
C ALA A 79 -0.75 -3.31 -9.62
N GLY A 80 -0.54 -4.19 -8.62
CA GLY A 80 -1.60 -5.04 -8.06
C GLY A 80 -2.43 -4.40 -6.94
N TYR A 81 -2.03 -3.22 -6.42
CA TYR A 81 -2.71 -2.60 -5.28
C TYR A 81 -3.96 -1.83 -5.67
N TRP A 82 -4.00 -1.35 -6.89
CA TRP A 82 -5.05 -0.50 -7.45
C TRP A 82 -5.87 -1.25 -8.51
N ALA A 83 -6.24 -2.50 -8.22
CA ALA A 83 -7.03 -3.32 -9.13
C ALA A 83 -8.42 -2.68 -9.36
N PRO A 84 -8.94 -2.66 -10.61
CA PRO A 84 -10.32 -2.29 -10.90
C PRO A 84 -11.31 -3.14 -10.06
N GLY A 85 -12.47 -2.58 -9.72
CA GLY A 85 -13.45 -3.27 -8.89
C GLY A 85 -13.10 -3.24 -7.40
N THR A 86 -12.20 -2.36 -6.96
CA THR A 86 -11.80 -2.22 -5.56
C THR A 86 -12.06 -0.83 -4.99
N SER A 87 -13.08 -0.13 -5.52
CA SER A 87 -13.57 1.12 -4.96
C SER A 87 -14.53 0.89 -3.79
N ASN A 88 -14.90 1.97 -3.10
CA ASN A 88 -15.90 1.93 -2.06
C ASN A 88 -17.34 1.67 -2.58
N ALA A 89 -17.58 1.87 -3.88
CA ALA A 89 -18.84 1.52 -4.50
C ALA A 89 -19.02 0.00 -4.62
N GLU A 90 -17.92 -0.76 -4.79
CA GLU A 90 -17.94 -2.23 -4.88
C GLU A 90 -17.71 -2.90 -3.54
N LEU A 91 -16.84 -2.35 -2.68
CA LEU A 91 -16.38 -3.00 -1.45
C LEU A 91 -16.85 -2.30 -0.15
N GLY A 92 -17.69 -1.27 -0.28
CA GLY A 92 -18.25 -0.54 0.88
C GLY A 92 -17.16 -0.01 1.81
N GLU A 93 -17.32 -0.25 3.10
CA GLU A 93 -16.44 0.24 4.17
C GLU A 93 -15.03 -0.39 4.16
N GLU A 94 -14.82 -1.43 3.37
CA GLU A 94 -13.51 -2.06 3.26
C GLU A 94 -12.46 -1.09 2.71
N THR A 95 -12.88 -0.11 1.92
CA THR A 95 -11.99 0.89 1.34
C THR A 95 -12.66 2.26 1.29
N ARG A 96 -11.84 3.30 1.22
CA ARG A 96 -12.30 4.69 1.00
C ARG A 96 -11.92 5.20 -0.40
N ALA A 97 -11.38 4.35 -1.27
CA ALA A 97 -11.04 4.75 -2.63
C ALA A 97 -12.32 4.98 -3.44
N LEU A 98 -12.45 6.16 -4.04
CA LEU A 98 -13.60 6.54 -4.86
C LEU A 98 -13.49 5.95 -6.27
N PRO A 99 -14.62 5.63 -6.95
CA PRO A 99 -14.62 5.08 -8.31
C PRO A 99 -13.86 5.93 -9.34
N GLY A 100 -13.87 7.26 -9.16
CA GLY A 100 -13.14 8.20 -10.05
C GLY A 100 -11.64 7.95 -10.15
N LEU A 101 -11.05 7.19 -9.21
CA LEU A 101 -9.64 6.79 -9.28
C LEU A 101 -9.33 5.99 -10.55
N TRP A 102 -10.27 5.20 -11.05
CA TRP A 102 -10.15 4.35 -12.26
C TRP A 102 -10.85 4.94 -13.47
N GLY A 103 -11.36 6.15 -13.37
CA GLY A 103 -12.01 6.85 -14.50
C GLY A 103 -11.02 7.24 -15.58
N ALA A 104 -11.53 7.43 -16.81
CA ALA A 104 -10.71 7.83 -17.95
C ALA A 104 -10.01 9.19 -17.74
N ASP A 105 -10.62 10.08 -16.95
CA ASP A 105 -10.09 11.41 -16.64
C ASP A 105 -9.28 11.44 -15.34
N SER A 106 -8.91 10.26 -14.80
CA SER A 106 -8.15 10.17 -13.56
C SER A 106 -6.73 10.73 -13.71
N THR A 107 -6.38 11.67 -12.85
CA THR A 107 -5.02 12.24 -12.74
C THR A 107 -4.19 11.56 -11.66
N ALA A 108 -4.65 10.42 -11.12
CA ALA A 108 -3.99 9.74 -9.98
C ALA A 108 -2.54 9.34 -10.30
N MET A 109 -2.27 8.88 -11.52
CA MET A 109 -0.90 8.51 -11.95
C MET A 109 0.01 9.74 -12.03
N GLN A 110 -0.49 10.86 -12.54
CA GLN A 110 0.26 12.12 -12.57
C GLN A 110 0.60 12.58 -11.13
N ILE A 111 -0.39 12.61 -10.25
CA ILE A 111 -0.20 13.01 -8.84
C ILE A 111 0.79 12.05 -8.14
N GLY A 112 0.73 10.75 -8.48
CA GLY A 112 1.70 9.76 -7.99
C GLY A 112 3.13 10.07 -8.43
N GLY A 113 3.32 10.50 -9.67
CA GLY A 113 4.61 10.98 -10.17
C GLY A 113 5.11 12.23 -9.44
N GLU A 114 4.25 13.24 -9.29
CA GLU A 114 4.55 14.47 -8.52
C GLU A 114 4.94 14.16 -7.07
N MET A 115 4.27 13.18 -6.44
CA MET A 115 4.64 12.71 -5.10
C MET A 115 6.05 12.08 -5.09
N GLY A 116 6.37 11.26 -6.10
CA GLY A 116 7.68 10.64 -6.23
C GLY A 116 8.81 11.67 -6.36
N GLU A 117 8.60 12.70 -7.19
CA GLU A 117 9.54 13.81 -7.34
C GLU A 117 9.72 14.59 -6.03
N ALA A 118 8.61 14.91 -5.34
CA ALA A 118 8.65 15.60 -4.05
C ALA A 118 9.38 14.78 -2.96
N ILE A 119 9.21 13.45 -2.94
CA ILE A 119 9.92 12.56 -2.01
C ILE A 119 11.41 12.50 -2.36
N THR A 120 11.78 12.48 -3.64
CA THR A 120 13.19 12.54 -4.06
C THR A 120 13.86 13.84 -3.60
N GLN A 121 13.18 14.97 -3.78
CA GLN A 121 13.62 16.27 -3.26
C GLN A 121 13.77 16.24 -1.73
N LEU A 122 12.78 15.69 -1.02
CA LEU A 122 12.83 15.56 0.45
C LEU A 122 14.02 14.71 0.88
N ALA A 123 14.27 13.58 0.23
CA ALA A 123 15.40 12.69 0.56
C ALA A 123 16.76 13.38 0.37
N SER A 124 16.87 14.30 -0.61
CA SER A 124 18.13 15.00 -0.88
C SER A 124 18.49 16.08 0.15
N VAL A 125 17.53 16.53 0.97
CA VAL A 125 17.73 17.65 1.91
C VAL A 125 17.32 17.34 3.36
N ALA A 126 16.84 16.12 3.62
CA ALA A 126 16.32 15.77 4.94
C ALA A 126 17.37 15.87 6.07
N GLY A 127 18.67 15.71 5.75
CA GLY A 127 19.80 15.83 6.66
C GLY A 127 20.31 17.26 6.84
N ASP A 128 19.85 18.24 6.07
CA ASP A 128 20.42 19.59 5.99
C ASP A 128 19.86 20.56 7.06
N GLY A 129 19.03 20.05 7.96
CA GLY A 129 18.45 20.82 9.07
C GLY A 129 16.93 20.88 9.06
N GLN A 130 16.37 21.31 10.19
CA GLN A 130 14.93 21.34 10.42
C GLN A 130 14.18 22.23 9.41
N GLU A 131 14.76 23.38 9.03
CA GLU A 131 14.14 24.30 8.08
C GLU A 131 14.07 23.69 6.68
N ALA A 132 15.17 23.10 6.19
CA ALA A 132 15.23 22.42 4.89
C ALA A 132 14.23 21.24 4.83
N LEU A 133 14.20 20.44 5.89
CA LEU A 133 13.21 19.35 6.06
C LEU A 133 11.79 19.87 5.98
N GLY A 134 11.44 20.93 6.70
CA GLY A 134 10.08 21.51 6.73
C GLY A 134 9.65 22.05 5.37
N ALA A 135 10.54 22.73 4.65
CA ALA A 135 10.28 23.25 3.33
C ALA A 135 9.98 22.11 2.31
N ALA A 136 10.81 21.06 2.31
CA ALA A 136 10.64 19.93 1.38
C ALA A 136 9.39 19.08 1.69
N LEU A 137 9.04 18.90 2.96
CA LEU A 137 7.81 18.19 3.36
C LEU A 137 6.54 18.82 2.81
N GLY A 138 6.53 20.14 2.58
CA GLY A 138 5.39 20.85 2.00
C GLY A 138 4.99 20.31 0.62
N GLY A 139 5.95 19.98 -0.23
CA GLY A 139 5.74 19.37 -1.54
C GLY A 139 5.07 18.00 -1.45
N VAL A 140 5.57 17.14 -0.58
CA VAL A 140 5.00 15.80 -0.35
C VAL A 140 3.57 15.91 0.19
N GLY A 141 3.35 16.79 1.19
CA GLY A 141 2.02 17.03 1.75
C GLY A 141 1.02 17.52 0.72
N LYS A 142 1.43 18.38 -0.21
CA LYS A 142 0.59 18.88 -1.32
C LYS A 142 0.14 17.73 -2.23
N ALA A 143 1.05 16.87 -2.68
CA ALA A 143 0.73 15.75 -3.55
C ALA A 143 -0.19 14.73 -2.86
N CYS A 144 0.12 14.35 -1.61
CA CYS A 144 -0.74 13.48 -0.80
C CYS A 144 -2.16 14.05 -0.65
N GLY A 145 -2.25 15.36 -0.33
CA GLY A 145 -3.52 16.06 -0.18
C GLY A 145 -4.34 16.12 -1.48
N ALA A 146 -3.70 16.35 -2.63
CA ALA A 146 -4.34 16.40 -3.93
C ALA A 146 -5.01 15.05 -4.26
N CYS A 147 -4.27 13.93 -4.13
CA CYS A 147 -4.81 12.60 -4.36
C CYS A 147 -5.96 12.27 -3.39
N HIS A 148 -5.78 12.52 -2.11
CA HIS A 148 -6.79 12.23 -1.09
C HIS A 148 -8.06 13.06 -1.27
N LYS A 149 -7.94 14.32 -1.68
CA LYS A 149 -9.10 15.19 -1.96
C LYS A 149 -9.90 14.70 -3.16
N ALA A 150 -9.23 14.24 -4.22
CA ALA A 150 -9.88 13.82 -5.45
C ALA A 150 -10.44 12.40 -5.38
N TYR A 151 -9.74 11.48 -4.70
CA TYR A 151 -9.97 10.04 -4.86
C TYR A 151 -10.19 9.28 -3.54
N ARG A 152 -10.26 9.96 -2.40
CA ARG A 152 -10.52 9.32 -1.11
C ARG A 152 -11.76 9.90 -0.44
N GLN A 153 -12.72 9.04 -0.10
CA GLN A 153 -13.86 9.41 0.72
C GLN A 153 -13.39 10.02 2.06
N PRO A 154 -13.93 11.16 2.50
CA PRO A 154 -13.66 11.71 3.84
C PRO A 154 -13.94 10.69 4.96
N ALA A 155 -13.26 10.83 6.09
CA ALA A 155 -13.65 10.11 7.29
C ALA A 155 -14.98 10.68 7.81
N ASN A 156 -15.89 9.81 8.24
CA ASN A 156 -17.08 10.19 8.98
C ASN A 156 -16.68 10.57 10.41
#